data_56e06e0bb4ff4158b52b95f85d213fde
#
_entry.id   56e06e0bb4ff4158b52b95f85d213fde
#
_cell.length_a   1.000
_cell.length_b   1.000
_cell.length_c   1.000
_cell.angle_alpha   90.00
_cell.angle_beta   90.00
_cell.angle_gamma   90.00
#
_symmetry.space_group_name_H-M   'P 1'
#
loop_
_entity.id
_entity.type
_entity.pdbx_description
1 polymer ?
#
loop_
_entity_poly.entity_id
_entity_poly.type
_entity_poly.pdbx_seq_one_letter_code
_entity_poly.pdbx_strand_id
1 'polypeptide(L)'
;MNEVEAVKTRNEIAAIETLLRKHHGAIYADIWKVGLNLSLRISDLLAIRFADLDLDRREYNLIEGKTGKRRKIRLNNTALKIIERRRKEHPQHVHLFQVESNRAKGKPISRNSVSRAFKDAGDRIGLRINTHSMRKSRGYVMFTDGVPIEKVSKVLNHSHPAVTMRYLGITNKEVLDSYDEYEL
;
A
#
# COMPACT_ATOMS: atom_id res chain seq x y z
N MET A 1 1.74 14.80 17.23
CA MET A 1 1.01 13.83 16.40
C MET A 1 2.04 12.80 15.93
N ASN A 2 1.93 11.52 16.34
CA ASN A 2 2.92 10.50 15.95
C ASN A 2 2.78 10.21 14.45
N GLU A 3 3.62 10.81 13.66
CA GLU A 3 3.64 10.63 12.21
C GLU A 3 4.16 9.22 11.89
N VAL A 4 3.39 8.50 11.10
CA VAL A 4 3.76 7.15 10.65
C VAL A 4 4.76 7.27 9.52
N GLU A 5 5.81 6.48 9.59
CA GLU A 5 6.91 6.54 8.66
C GLU A 5 6.69 5.70 7.40
N ALA A 6 7.36 6.09 6.32
CA ALA A 6 7.57 5.21 5.18
C ALA A 6 8.60 4.13 5.58
N VAL A 7 8.41 2.92 5.09
CA VAL A 7 9.47 1.91 5.11
C VAL A 7 10.40 2.23 3.93
N LYS A 8 11.64 2.57 4.24
CA LYS A 8 12.51 3.26 3.29
C LYS A 8 13.31 2.30 2.40
N THR A 9 13.60 1.11 2.88
CA THR A 9 14.43 0.16 2.13
C THR A 9 13.62 -1.02 1.59
N ARG A 10 14.05 -1.59 0.46
CA ARG A 10 13.46 -2.79 -0.12
C ARG A 10 13.60 -4.00 0.81
N ASN A 11 14.70 -4.07 1.57
CA ASN A 11 14.95 -5.15 2.55
C ASN A 11 13.95 -5.10 3.72
N GLU A 12 13.70 -3.92 4.28
CA GLU A 12 12.70 -3.75 5.34
C GLU A 12 11.28 -4.07 4.82
N ILE A 13 10.95 -3.65 3.59
CA ILE A 13 9.67 -3.97 2.95
C ILE A 13 9.48 -5.50 2.86
N ALA A 14 10.51 -6.22 2.46
CA ALA A 14 10.50 -7.69 2.37
C ALA A 14 10.47 -8.35 3.76
N ALA A 15 11.18 -7.80 4.73
CA ALA A 15 11.17 -8.29 6.11
C ALA A 15 9.76 -8.20 6.73
N ILE A 16 9.06 -7.07 6.54
CA ILE A 16 7.67 -6.89 7.01
C ILE A 16 6.76 -7.92 6.36
N GLU A 17 6.86 -8.16 5.04
CA GLU A 17 6.08 -9.19 4.36
C GLU A 17 6.29 -10.58 4.99
N THR A 18 7.55 -10.92 5.25
CA THR A 18 7.93 -12.20 5.89
C THR A 18 7.36 -12.32 7.30
N LEU A 19 7.47 -11.26 8.11
CA LEU A 19 6.94 -11.22 9.48
C LEU A 19 5.40 -11.34 9.50
N LEU A 20 4.72 -10.62 8.61
CA LEU A 20 3.27 -10.71 8.47
C LEU A 20 2.83 -12.13 8.11
N ARG A 21 3.50 -12.76 7.15
CA ARG A 21 3.22 -14.13 6.73
C ARG A 21 3.42 -15.13 7.87
N LYS A 22 4.52 -14.99 8.61
CA LYS A 22 4.90 -15.88 9.70
C LYS A 22 3.99 -15.76 10.93
N HIS A 23 3.64 -14.54 11.33
CA HIS A 23 2.98 -14.29 12.63
C HIS A 23 1.48 -13.98 12.51
N HIS A 24 1.00 -13.54 11.34
CA HIS A 24 -0.39 -13.14 11.15
C HIS A 24 -1.09 -13.91 10.02
N GLY A 25 -0.34 -14.57 9.14
CA GLY A 25 -0.85 -15.37 8.03
C GLY A 25 -0.78 -14.69 6.67
N ALA A 26 -0.98 -15.48 5.63
CA ALA A 26 -0.76 -15.09 4.25
C ALA A 26 -1.60 -13.88 3.81
N ILE A 27 -2.83 -13.75 4.29
CA ILE A 27 -3.71 -12.65 3.91
C ILE A 27 -3.13 -11.27 4.27
N TYR A 28 -2.46 -11.13 5.41
CA TYR A 28 -1.85 -9.86 5.84
C TYR A 28 -0.62 -9.51 4.99
N ALA A 29 0.20 -10.51 4.65
CA ALA A 29 1.33 -10.33 3.75
C ALA A 29 0.86 -9.96 2.33
N ASP A 30 -0.22 -10.57 1.86
CA ASP A 30 -0.84 -10.23 0.57
C ASP A 30 -1.40 -8.81 0.56
N ILE A 31 -2.07 -8.37 1.65
CA ILE A 31 -2.55 -6.99 1.81
C ILE A 31 -1.37 -6.01 1.75
N TRP A 32 -0.28 -6.30 2.46
CA TRP A 32 0.93 -5.49 2.43
C TRP A 32 1.48 -5.36 1.00
N LYS A 33 1.69 -6.49 0.34
CA LYS A 33 2.26 -6.55 -1.01
C LYS A 33 1.39 -5.88 -2.06
N VAL A 34 0.09 -6.19 -2.09
CA VAL A 34 -0.86 -5.57 -3.04
C VAL A 34 -1.03 -4.08 -2.75
N GLY A 35 -1.10 -3.70 -1.46
CA GLY A 35 -1.21 -2.30 -1.06
C GLY A 35 -0.02 -1.44 -1.49
N LEU A 36 1.22 -1.95 -1.37
CA LEU A 36 2.42 -1.34 -1.93
C LEU A 36 2.32 -1.14 -3.44
N ASN A 37 1.86 -2.17 -4.16
CA ASN A 37 1.86 -2.18 -5.62
C ASN A 37 0.72 -1.34 -6.24
N LEU A 38 -0.44 -1.26 -5.59
CA LEU A 38 -1.58 -0.48 -6.09
C LEU A 38 -1.64 0.93 -5.49
N SER A 39 -0.91 1.21 -4.42
CA SER A 39 -0.93 2.51 -3.71
C SER A 39 -2.33 2.97 -3.32
N LEU A 40 -3.21 2.05 -2.95
CA LEU A 40 -4.56 2.36 -2.49
C LEU A 40 -4.60 2.71 -1.00
N ARG A 41 -5.61 3.48 -0.59
CA ARG A 41 -5.95 3.58 0.83
C ARG A 41 -6.47 2.24 1.32
N ILE A 42 -6.24 1.93 2.59
CA ILE A 42 -6.64 0.63 3.14
C ILE A 42 -8.15 0.34 2.95
N SER A 43 -9.01 1.34 3.10
CA SER A 43 -10.45 1.18 2.86
C SER A 43 -10.75 0.73 1.43
N ASP A 44 -10.11 1.38 0.45
CA ASP A 44 -10.33 1.09 -0.96
C ASP A 44 -9.69 -0.25 -1.36
N LEU A 45 -8.55 -0.58 -0.75
CA LEU A 45 -7.86 -1.86 -0.94
C LEU A 45 -8.70 -3.05 -0.44
N LEU A 46 -9.27 -2.93 0.76
CA LEU A 46 -10.09 -4.00 1.37
C LEU A 46 -11.46 -4.13 0.69
N ALA A 47 -11.96 -3.08 0.07
CA ALA A 47 -13.21 -3.10 -0.68
C ALA A 47 -13.12 -3.76 -2.06
N ILE A 48 -11.93 -4.10 -2.56
CA ILE A 48 -11.76 -4.73 -3.87
C ILE A 48 -12.57 -6.01 -3.96
N ARG A 49 -13.45 -6.09 -4.97
CA ARG A 49 -14.18 -7.31 -5.31
C ARG A 49 -13.56 -7.92 -6.56
N PHE A 50 -13.53 -9.25 -6.65
CA PHE A 50 -13.00 -9.92 -7.84
C PHE A 50 -13.75 -9.54 -9.14
N ALA A 51 -15.06 -9.26 -9.04
CA ALA A 51 -15.87 -8.84 -10.18
C ALA A 51 -15.51 -7.45 -10.73
N ASP A 52 -14.85 -6.59 -9.92
CA ASP A 52 -14.49 -5.23 -10.32
C ASP A 52 -13.12 -5.18 -11.04
N LEU A 53 -12.41 -6.32 -11.12
CA LEU A 53 -11.08 -6.44 -11.71
C LEU A 53 -11.16 -6.93 -13.15
N ASP A 54 -10.62 -6.16 -14.09
CA ASP A 54 -10.39 -6.61 -15.47
C ASP A 54 -9.00 -7.26 -15.54
N LEU A 55 -8.95 -8.59 -15.39
CA LEU A 55 -7.70 -9.34 -15.37
C LEU A 55 -7.08 -9.44 -16.77
N ASP A 56 -7.88 -9.44 -17.83
CA ASP A 56 -7.40 -9.53 -19.21
C ASP A 56 -6.65 -8.24 -19.61
N ARG A 57 -7.25 -7.09 -19.29
CA ARG A 57 -6.63 -5.78 -19.50
C ARG A 57 -5.65 -5.39 -18.40
N ARG A 58 -5.64 -6.14 -17.28
CA ARG A 58 -4.87 -5.85 -16.07
C ARG A 58 -5.19 -4.48 -15.49
N GLU A 59 -6.48 -4.17 -15.36
CA GLU A 59 -6.95 -2.86 -14.92
C GLU A 59 -7.94 -2.99 -13.77
N TYR A 60 -7.96 -1.96 -12.95
CA TYR A 60 -8.95 -1.76 -11.90
C TYR A 60 -9.44 -0.31 -11.93
N ASN A 61 -10.74 -0.15 -12.14
CA ASN A 61 -11.40 1.15 -12.14
C ASN A 61 -12.20 1.29 -10.84
N LEU A 62 -11.92 2.33 -10.07
CA LEU A 62 -12.60 2.57 -8.80
C LEU A 62 -12.97 4.03 -8.60
N ILE A 63 -13.92 4.25 -7.69
CA ILE A 63 -14.20 5.56 -7.10
C ILE A 63 -13.64 5.50 -5.67
N GLU A 64 -12.66 6.36 -5.36
CA GLU A 64 -12.05 6.39 -4.03
C GLU A 64 -13.07 6.84 -2.98
N GLY A 65 -13.26 6.05 -1.93
CA GLY A 65 -14.27 6.32 -0.89
C GLY A 65 -14.06 7.64 -0.15
N LYS A 66 -12.80 8.07 0.06
CA LYS A 66 -12.50 9.32 0.78
C LYS A 66 -12.67 10.58 -0.07
N THR A 67 -12.39 10.50 -1.36
CA THR A 67 -12.27 11.70 -2.24
C THR A 67 -13.35 11.78 -3.31
N GLY A 68 -14.10 10.69 -3.54
CA GLY A 68 -15.06 10.56 -4.63
C GLY A 68 -14.44 10.57 -6.04
N LYS A 69 -13.11 10.61 -6.13
CA LYS A 69 -12.41 10.70 -7.41
C LYS A 69 -12.38 9.36 -8.11
N ARG A 70 -12.67 9.35 -9.42
CA ARG A 70 -12.46 8.18 -10.28
C ARG A 70 -10.97 7.94 -10.45
N ARG A 71 -10.56 6.69 -10.40
CA ARG A 71 -9.18 6.29 -10.57
C ARG A 71 -9.09 5.00 -11.38
N LYS A 72 -8.18 4.99 -12.34
CA LYS A 72 -7.79 3.79 -13.10
C LYS A 72 -6.41 3.36 -12.64
N ILE A 73 -6.27 2.08 -12.31
CA ILE A 73 -5.03 1.49 -11.81
C ILE A 73 -4.65 0.33 -12.72
N ARG A 74 -3.36 0.23 -13.05
CA ARG A 74 -2.81 -0.95 -13.70
C ARG A 74 -2.38 -1.98 -12.66
N LEU A 75 -2.83 -3.22 -12.85
CA LEU A 75 -2.40 -4.36 -12.05
C LEU A 75 -1.03 -4.81 -12.56
N ASN A 76 0.03 -4.53 -11.82
CA ASN A 76 1.36 -5.02 -12.19
C ASN A 76 1.49 -6.54 -11.90
N ASN A 77 2.54 -7.16 -12.41
CA ASN A 77 2.72 -8.61 -12.32
C ASN A 77 2.67 -9.14 -10.88
N THR A 78 3.19 -8.39 -9.91
CA THR A 78 3.16 -8.79 -8.49
C THR A 78 1.73 -8.81 -7.93
N ALA A 79 0.98 -7.75 -8.17
CA ALA A 79 -0.41 -7.67 -7.72
C ALA A 79 -1.29 -8.72 -8.43
N LEU A 80 -1.10 -8.88 -9.76
CA LEU A 80 -1.84 -9.85 -10.56
C LEU A 80 -1.64 -11.28 -10.06
N LYS A 81 -0.38 -11.71 -9.86
CA LYS A 81 -0.07 -13.06 -9.33
C LYS A 81 -0.76 -13.35 -7.99
N ILE A 82 -0.82 -12.36 -7.10
CA ILE A 82 -1.49 -12.54 -5.81
C ILE A 82 -3.01 -12.63 -6.00
N ILE A 83 -3.59 -11.77 -6.84
CA ILE A 83 -5.02 -11.75 -7.14
C ILE A 83 -5.47 -13.09 -7.75
N GLU A 84 -4.76 -13.56 -8.77
CA GLU A 84 -5.06 -14.83 -9.45
C GLU A 84 -4.94 -16.02 -8.50
N ARG A 85 -3.87 -16.07 -7.70
CA ARG A 85 -3.67 -17.11 -6.68
C ARG A 85 -4.84 -17.12 -5.69
N ARG A 86 -5.21 -15.96 -5.12
CA ARG A 86 -6.32 -15.87 -4.16
C ARG A 86 -7.66 -16.25 -4.78
N ARG A 87 -7.91 -15.88 -6.02
CA ARG A 87 -9.12 -16.30 -6.75
C ARG A 87 -9.18 -17.82 -6.94
N LYS A 88 -8.03 -18.45 -7.23
CA LYS A 88 -7.92 -19.91 -7.37
C LYS A 88 -8.09 -20.64 -6.05
N GLU A 89 -7.49 -20.12 -4.97
CA GLU A 89 -7.56 -20.71 -3.63
C GLU A 89 -8.96 -20.55 -3.00
N HIS A 90 -9.68 -19.48 -3.36
CA HIS A 90 -10.96 -19.13 -2.78
C HIS A 90 -11.99 -18.72 -3.85
N PRO A 91 -12.43 -19.64 -4.72
CA PRO A 91 -13.27 -19.31 -5.89
C PRO A 91 -14.65 -18.72 -5.52
N GLN A 92 -15.15 -19.01 -4.30
CA GLN A 92 -16.42 -18.47 -3.79
C GLN A 92 -16.31 -17.11 -3.11
N HIS A 93 -15.10 -16.58 -2.90
CA HIS A 93 -14.94 -15.27 -2.28
C HIS A 93 -15.38 -14.15 -3.21
N VAL A 94 -16.14 -13.21 -2.67
CA VAL A 94 -16.56 -11.99 -3.38
C VAL A 94 -15.46 -10.92 -3.30
N HIS A 95 -14.86 -10.74 -2.12
CA HIS A 95 -13.82 -9.75 -1.88
C HIS A 95 -12.43 -10.36 -1.99
N LEU A 96 -11.47 -9.60 -2.55
CA LEU A 96 -10.08 -10.02 -2.67
C LEU A 96 -9.48 -10.44 -1.31
N PHE A 97 -9.82 -9.72 -0.23
CA PHE A 97 -9.34 -9.98 1.13
C PHE A 97 -10.48 -10.38 2.06
N GLN A 98 -11.34 -11.29 1.57
CA GLN A 98 -12.41 -11.86 2.36
C GLN A 98 -11.88 -12.80 3.44
N VAL A 99 -12.59 -12.87 4.56
CA VAL A 99 -12.33 -13.79 5.65
C VAL A 99 -13.58 -14.60 5.96
N GLU A 100 -13.36 -15.84 6.36
CA GLU A 100 -14.42 -16.73 6.83
C GLU A 100 -14.20 -16.98 8.33
N SER A 101 -14.87 -16.21 9.16
CA SER A 101 -14.88 -16.38 10.60
C SER A 101 -16.30 -16.24 11.14
N ASN A 102 -16.55 -16.75 12.33
CA ASN A 102 -17.88 -16.67 12.98
C ASN A 102 -18.40 -15.22 13.09
N ARG A 103 -17.51 -14.22 13.14
CA ARG A 103 -17.85 -12.79 13.27
C ARG A 103 -17.85 -12.02 11.96
N ALA A 104 -17.25 -12.57 10.90
CA ALA A 104 -17.03 -11.84 9.65
C ALA A 104 -17.19 -12.73 8.41
N LYS A 105 -18.19 -13.61 8.42
CA LYS A 105 -18.47 -14.51 7.28
C LYS A 105 -18.82 -13.70 6.03
N GLY A 106 -18.11 -13.97 4.94
CA GLY A 106 -18.34 -13.33 3.63
C GLY A 106 -17.94 -11.86 3.57
N LYS A 107 -17.26 -11.30 4.59
CA LYS A 107 -16.85 -9.89 4.65
C LYS A 107 -15.34 -9.74 4.43
N PRO A 108 -14.89 -8.59 3.93
CA PRO A 108 -13.46 -8.30 3.91
C PRO A 108 -12.91 -8.22 5.34
N ILE A 109 -11.62 -8.55 5.48
CA ILE A 109 -10.92 -8.40 6.75
C ILE A 109 -11.00 -6.96 7.26
N SER A 110 -11.10 -6.78 8.59
CA SER A 110 -11.28 -5.45 9.16
C SER A 110 -10.00 -4.61 9.07
N ARG A 111 -10.15 -3.31 8.82
CA ARG A 111 -9.03 -2.34 8.88
C ARG A 111 -8.28 -2.41 10.21
N ASN A 112 -9.01 -2.60 11.33
CA ASN A 112 -8.40 -2.65 12.66
C ASN A 112 -7.51 -3.89 12.82
N SER A 113 -7.92 -5.05 12.27
CA SER A 113 -7.10 -6.26 12.28
C SER A 113 -5.82 -6.05 11.47
N VAL A 114 -5.92 -5.45 10.28
CA VAL A 114 -4.75 -5.14 9.44
C VAL A 114 -3.82 -4.14 10.13
N SER A 115 -4.38 -3.09 10.74
CA SER A 115 -3.59 -2.08 11.45
C SER A 115 -2.80 -2.67 12.61
N ARG A 116 -3.41 -3.57 13.40
CA ARG A 116 -2.73 -4.28 14.49
C ARG A 116 -1.62 -5.19 14.00
N ALA A 117 -1.88 -5.96 12.95
CA ALA A 117 -0.87 -6.86 12.37
C ALA A 117 0.33 -6.07 11.81
N PHE A 118 0.08 -4.96 11.11
CA PHE A 118 1.15 -4.11 10.59
C PHE A 118 1.98 -3.48 11.71
N LYS A 119 1.30 -2.97 12.75
CA LYS A 119 1.99 -2.43 13.93
C LYS A 119 2.89 -3.48 14.57
N ASP A 120 2.38 -4.69 14.84
CA ASP A 120 3.18 -5.77 15.44
C ASP A 120 4.38 -6.15 14.57
N ALA A 121 4.18 -6.28 13.25
CA ALA A 121 5.28 -6.58 12.34
C ALA A 121 6.35 -5.49 12.32
N GLY A 122 5.94 -4.21 12.37
CA GLY A 122 6.87 -3.08 12.45
C GLY A 122 7.63 -3.02 13.77
N ASP A 123 6.92 -3.17 14.89
CA ASP A 123 7.51 -3.14 16.24
C ASP A 123 8.64 -4.19 16.39
N ARG A 124 8.54 -5.36 15.73
CA ARG A 124 9.55 -6.42 15.72
C ARG A 124 10.88 -6.04 15.07
N ILE A 125 10.87 -5.02 14.23
CA ILE A 125 12.08 -4.51 13.54
C ILE A 125 12.33 -3.03 13.82
N GLY A 126 11.70 -2.49 14.89
CA GLY A 126 11.90 -1.11 15.33
C GLY A 126 11.27 -0.04 14.43
N LEU A 127 10.31 -0.41 13.56
CA LEU A 127 9.64 0.52 12.64
C LEU A 127 8.22 0.84 13.09
N ARG A 128 7.86 2.12 13.09
CA ARG A 128 6.49 2.59 13.39
C ARG A 128 5.65 2.59 12.13
N ILE A 129 5.01 1.45 11.82
CA ILE A 129 4.18 1.33 10.63
C ILE A 129 2.70 1.15 10.96
N ASN A 130 1.87 1.53 9.99
CA ASN A 130 0.44 1.27 9.97
C ASN A 130 -0.06 1.08 8.53
N THR A 131 -1.38 1.10 8.32
CA THR A 131 -1.98 0.91 7.00
C THR A 131 -1.64 2.02 5.98
N HIS A 132 -1.18 3.19 6.40
CA HIS A 132 -0.70 4.24 5.49
C HIS A 132 0.75 4.00 5.03
N SER A 133 1.53 3.22 5.78
CA SER A 133 2.95 2.96 5.45
C SER A 133 3.12 2.31 4.08
N MET A 134 2.19 1.45 3.62
CA MET A 134 2.24 0.89 2.26
C MET A 134 2.32 1.98 1.19
N ARG A 135 1.46 3.00 1.31
CA ARG A 135 1.42 4.12 0.34
C ARG A 135 2.62 5.04 0.49
N LYS A 136 3.01 5.35 1.74
CA LYS A 136 4.21 6.15 2.03
C LYS A 136 5.45 5.47 1.45
N SER A 137 5.64 4.17 1.71
CA SER A 137 6.79 3.40 1.21
C SER A 137 6.84 3.34 -0.31
N ARG A 138 5.70 3.11 -0.98
CA ARG A 138 5.65 3.17 -2.44
C ARG A 138 6.08 4.52 -2.99
N GLY A 139 5.51 5.60 -2.43
CA GLY A 139 5.86 6.95 -2.85
C GLY A 139 7.32 7.29 -2.59
N TYR A 140 7.84 6.91 -1.41
CA TYR A 140 9.22 7.13 -1.02
C TYR A 140 10.20 6.41 -1.96
N VAL A 141 9.99 5.11 -2.21
CA VAL A 141 10.84 4.34 -3.13
C VAL A 141 10.80 4.92 -4.55
N MET A 142 9.63 5.32 -5.06
CA MET A 142 9.54 5.98 -6.37
C MET A 142 10.35 7.28 -6.41
N PHE A 143 10.23 8.10 -5.36
CA PHE A 143 10.95 9.37 -5.28
C PHE A 143 12.47 9.16 -5.23
N THR A 144 12.94 8.25 -4.36
CA THR A 144 14.38 7.93 -4.25
C THR A 144 14.96 7.23 -5.48
N ASP A 145 14.12 6.53 -6.26
CA ASP A 145 14.49 5.99 -7.57
C ASP A 145 14.49 7.08 -8.68
N GLY A 146 14.34 8.36 -8.34
CA GLY A 146 14.41 9.50 -9.28
C GLY A 146 13.11 9.79 -10.04
N VAL A 147 11.97 9.21 -9.62
CA VAL A 147 10.68 9.55 -10.27
C VAL A 147 10.23 10.95 -9.86
N PRO A 148 9.92 11.85 -10.83
CA PRO A 148 9.48 13.22 -10.54
C PRO A 148 8.31 13.27 -9.56
N ILE A 149 8.35 14.20 -8.62
CA ILE A 149 7.37 14.32 -7.52
C ILE A 149 5.93 14.49 -8.02
N GLU A 150 5.73 15.12 -9.17
CA GLU A 150 4.43 15.29 -9.83
C GLU A 150 3.85 13.94 -10.23
N LYS A 151 4.69 13.02 -10.74
CA LYS A 151 4.28 11.67 -11.11
C LYS A 151 3.99 10.83 -9.86
N VAL A 152 4.80 10.95 -8.80
CA VAL A 152 4.53 10.32 -7.50
C VAL A 152 3.20 10.82 -6.94
N SER A 153 2.95 12.13 -7.00
CA SER A 153 1.70 12.77 -6.58
C SER A 153 0.48 12.17 -7.30
N LYS A 154 0.57 12.02 -8.62
CA LYS A 154 -0.50 11.38 -9.43
C LYS A 154 -0.71 9.92 -9.02
N VAL A 155 0.35 9.14 -8.79
CA VAL A 155 0.27 7.75 -8.35
C VAL A 155 -0.39 7.64 -6.96
N LEU A 156 -0.11 8.57 -6.06
CA LEU A 156 -0.75 8.64 -4.74
C LEU A 156 -2.13 9.32 -4.78
N ASN A 157 -2.55 9.85 -5.92
CA ASN A 157 -3.80 10.59 -6.08
C ASN A 157 -3.93 11.74 -5.06
N HIS A 158 -2.84 12.49 -4.90
CA HIS A 158 -2.82 13.73 -4.12
C HIS A 158 -3.20 14.91 -5.01
N SER A 159 -3.78 15.94 -4.41
CA SER A 159 -4.24 17.14 -5.14
C SER A 159 -3.09 18.04 -5.61
N HIS A 160 -1.95 18.00 -4.91
CA HIS A 160 -0.80 18.86 -5.20
C HIS A 160 0.52 18.18 -4.80
N PRO A 161 1.64 18.38 -5.54
CA PRO A 161 2.95 17.83 -5.19
C PRO A 161 3.43 18.16 -3.77
N ALA A 162 3.17 19.39 -3.28
CA ALA A 162 3.53 19.78 -1.91
C ALA A 162 2.89 18.89 -0.82
N VAL A 163 1.68 18.35 -1.08
CA VAL A 163 1.06 17.35 -0.20
C VAL A 163 1.87 16.06 -0.20
N THR A 164 2.40 15.68 -1.35
CA THR A 164 3.24 14.47 -1.49
C THR A 164 4.57 14.65 -0.78
N MET A 165 5.24 15.77 -0.93
CA MET A 165 6.51 16.06 -0.25
C MET A 165 6.34 15.92 1.27
N ARG A 166 5.35 16.61 1.84
CA ARG A 166 5.02 16.49 3.28
C ARG A 166 4.66 15.06 3.67
N TYR A 167 3.87 14.37 2.84
CA TYR A 167 3.44 12.98 3.09
C TYR A 167 4.61 12.00 3.10
N LEU A 168 5.62 12.21 2.26
CA LEU A 168 6.83 11.38 2.21
C LEU A 168 7.84 11.73 3.31
N GLY A 169 7.64 12.85 4.01
CA GLY A 169 8.56 13.34 5.03
C GLY A 169 9.83 13.94 4.44
N ILE A 170 9.74 14.47 3.20
CA ILE A 170 10.83 15.25 2.59
C ILE A 170 10.96 16.55 3.38
N THR A 171 12.07 16.71 4.05
CA THR A 171 12.29 17.78 5.01
C THR A 171 12.99 18.99 4.38
N ASN A 172 12.87 20.15 5.04
CA ASN A 172 13.69 21.33 4.68
C ASN A 172 15.21 21.03 4.78
N LYS A 173 15.60 20.05 5.60
CA LYS A 173 17.01 19.64 5.70
C LYS A 173 17.51 19.04 4.38
N GLU A 174 16.75 18.14 3.75
CA GLU A 174 17.12 17.56 2.44
C GLU A 174 17.19 18.63 1.36
N VAL A 175 16.37 19.70 1.46
CA VAL A 175 16.48 20.87 0.59
C VAL A 175 17.75 21.65 0.88
N LEU A 176 18.13 21.83 2.16
CA LEU A 176 19.37 22.52 2.54
C LEU A 176 20.61 21.71 2.14
N ASP A 177 20.59 20.40 2.39
CA ASP A 177 21.69 19.50 2.02
C ASP A 177 21.99 19.56 0.51
N SER A 178 20.95 19.84 -0.33
CA SER A 178 21.13 19.99 -1.79
C SER A 178 21.99 21.19 -2.19
N TYR A 179 22.12 22.24 -1.36
CA TYR A 179 23.03 23.35 -1.64
C TYR A 179 24.49 22.94 -1.58
N ASP A 180 24.81 21.97 -0.68
CA ASP A 180 26.16 21.44 -0.56
C ASP A 180 26.42 20.35 -1.62
N GLU A 181 25.37 19.59 -2.02
CA GLU A 181 25.48 18.53 -3.01
C GLU A 181 25.61 19.04 -4.45
N TYR A 182 25.06 20.22 -4.75
CA TYR A 182 25.03 20.82 -6.10
C TYR A 182 25.76 22.16 -6.13
N GLU A 183 27.02 22.17 -5.72
CA GLU A 183 27.92 23.30 -5.89
C GLU A 183 28.37 23.39 -7.36
N LEU A 184 28.09 24.53 -8.04
CA LEU A 184 28.34 24.76 -9.49
C LEU A 184 29.58 25.65 -9.71
#